data_e0933282da64f13ae22f9bdfa8041bab
#
_entry.id   e0933282da64f13ae22f9bdfa8041bab
#
_cell.length_a   1.000
_cell.length_b   1.000
_cell.length_c   1.000
_cell.angle_alpha   90.00
_cell.angle_beta   90.00
_cell.angle_gamma   90.00
#
_symmetry.space_group_name_H-M   'P 1'
#
loop_
_entity.id
_entity.type
_entity.pdbx_description
1 polymer ?
#
loop_
_entity_poly.entity_id
_entity_poly.type
_entity_poly.pdbx_seq_one_letter_code
_entity_poly.pdbx_strand_id
1 'polypeptide(L)'
;IRKSLMPFLLLHMGIVLQRIKVGHTVQEFSQDELDLEVEYQIVRSIFSKILEETIIPEAEVVSFAKLLKAYHNSDAVESKISFRGEIVDLEEVVRQIGEQLYSIMGVSFIEQEDFTMRFQLHLQGFLERVQLNLSLPNVYVQTFKRQYPLVFDTAVSISQYLMSVFQCEMTEEEIGFIALHIGAAYMQRVKPQKLRAILIANTQYPLIAGSVSRLKDQFSHRLDFVVEQSTFTTDLSEFYDADLLITFDQIEHPLEIPTVRLGLFFNTQDEIQLIKVMNTL
;
A
#
# COMPACT_ATOMS: atom_id res chain seq x y z
N ILE A 1 19.71 2.46 0.00
CA ILE A 1 18.75 3.36 0.68
C ILE A 1 17.60 3.67 -0.27
N ARG A 2 16.37 3.49 0.17
CA ARG A 2 15.19 3.84 -0.62
C ARG A 2 15.15 5.34 -0.89
N LYS A 3 14.98 5.76 -2.14
CA LYS A 3 14.92 7.17 -2.54
C LYS A 3 13.85 7.97 -1.77
N SER A 4 12.74 7.34 -1.40
CA SER A 4 11.65 7.92 -0.61
C SER A 4 12.04 8.27 0.83
N LEU A 5 13.05 7.59 1.40
CA LEU A 5 13.53 7.83 2.76
C LEU A 5 14.71 8.80 2.83
N MET A 6 15.30 9.16 1.68
CA MET A 6 16.44 10.07 1.62
C MET A 6 16.19 11.44 2.29
N PRO A 7 15.03 12.10 2.11
CA PRO A 7 14.76 13.37 2.78
C PRO A 7 14.81 13.27 4.31
N PHE A 8 14.28 12.16 4.88
CA PHE A 8 14.32 11.92 6.33
C PHE A 8 15.74 11.69 6.82
N LEU A 9 16.52 10.88 6.08
CA LEU A 9 17.93 10.65 6.43
C LEU A 9 18.73 11.95 6.42
N LEU A 10 18.54 12.80 5.41
CA LEU A 10 19.20 14.11 5.32
C LEU A 10 18.78 15.04 6.45
N LEU A 11 17.50 15.05 6.82
CA LEU A 11 17.01 15.81 7.96
C LEU A 11 17.66 15.35 9.26
N HIS A 12 17.70 14.05 9.55
CA HIS A 12 18.37 13.50 10.73
C HIS A 12 19.86 13.84 10.74
N MET A 13 20.54 13.73 9.60
CA MET A 13 21.93 14.14 9.47
C MET A 13 22.12 15.61 9.83
N GLY A 14 21.26 16.50 9.32
CA GLY A 14 21.29 17.93 9.67
C GLY A 14 21.11 18.18 11.17
N ILE A 15 20.19 17.47 11.82
CA ILE A 15 19.95 17.56 13.26
C ILE A 15 21.19 17.09 14.04
N VAL A 16 21.79 15.96 13.67
CA VAL A 16 22.99 15.42 14.34
C VAL A 16 24.17 16.37 14.19
N LEU A 17 24.42 16.87 12.98
CA LEU A 17 25.50 17.82 12.72
C LEU A 17 25.31 19.13 13.52
N GLN A 18 24.07 19.60 13.64
CA GLN A 18 23.77 20.78 14.46
C GLN A 18 23.99 20.51 15.96
N ARG A 19 23.56 19.35 16.46
CA ARG A 19 23.80 18.93 17.86
C ARG A 19 25.28 18.90 18.20
N ILE A 20 26.11 18.31 17.34
CA ILE A 20 27.56 18.26 17.50
C ILE A 20 28.14 19.68 17.59
N LYS A 21 27.73 20.58 16.68
CA LYS A 21 28.21 21.97 16.64
C LYS A 21 27.89 22.78 17.90
N VAL A 22 26.73 22.53 18.53
CA VAL A 22 26.31 23.25 19.75
C VAL A 22 26.65 22.51 21.05
N GLY A 23 27.32 21.35 20.95
CA GLY A 23 27.74 20.57 22.13
C GLY A 23 26.62 19.80 22.86
N HIS A 24 25.43 19.68 22.26
CA HIS A 24 24.30 18.91 22.77
C HIS A 24 24.30 17.48 22.21
N THR A 25 25.31 16.71 22.53
CA THR A 25 25.57 15.39 21.97
C THR A 25 24.95 14.26 22.80
N VAL A 26 24.66 13.13 22.16
CA VAL A 26 24.29 11.88 22.84
C VAL A 26 25.45 11.41 23.68
N GLN A 27 25.18 11.10 24.95
CA GLN A 27 26.24 10.72 25.92
C GLN A 27 26.37 9.21 26.10
N GLU A 28 25.30 8.45 25.83
CA GLU A 28 25.29 7.00 26.01
C GLU A 28 24.85 6.32 24.71
N PHE A 29 25.50 5.22 24.39
CA PHE A 29 25.06 4.29 23.35
C PHE A 29 25.13 2.87 23.88
N SER A 30 24.10 2.05 23.62
CA SER A 30 24.17 0.63 23.91
C SER A 30 25.12 -0.02 22.89
N GLN A 31 26.07 -0.79 23.40
CA GLN A 31 26.86 -1.71 22.59
C GLN A 31 25.99 -2.95 22.29
N ASP A 32 25.03 -2.78 21.40
CA ASP A 32 24.32 -3.93 20.88
C ASP A 32 25.25 -4.70 19.92
N GLU A 33 25.12 -6.01 19.87
CA GLU A 33 25.93 -6.94 19.03
C GLU A 33 25.70 -6.75 17.51
N LEU A 34 25.27 -5.58 17.08
CA LEU A 34 25.01 -5.29 15.68
C LEU A 34 26.31 -4.98 14.95
N ASP A 35 26.54 -5.71 13.87
CA ASP A 35 27.61 -5.40 12.93
C ASP A 35 27.28 -4.08 12.21
N LEU A 36 27.91 -3.00 12.64
CA LEU A 36 27.79 -1.64 12.09
C LEU A 36 29.07 -1.17 11.38
N GLU A 37 30.03 -2.06 11.15
CA GLU A 37 31.37 -1.66 10.66
C GLU A 37 31.29 -0.81 9.39
N VAL A 38 30.48 -1.22 8.42
CA VAL A 38 30.35 -0.53 7.13
C VAL A 38 29.68 0.84 7.30
N GLU A 39 28.55 0.87 8.00
CA GLU A 39 27.80 2.10 8.24
C GLU A 39 28.58 3.09 9.09
N TYR A 40 29.28 2.59 10.09
CA TYR A 40 30.16 3.38 10.94
C TYR A 40 31.26 4.08 10.14
N GLN A 41 31.99 3.37 9.29
CA GLN A 41 33.04 3.93 8.44
C GLN A 41 32.49 4.98 7.48
N ILE A 42 31.33 4.72 6.88
CA ILE A 42 30.64 5.68 6.00
C ILE A 42 30.31 6.96 6.76
N VAL A 43 29.63 6.83 7.90
CA VAL A 43 29.19 7.98 8.72
C VAL A 43 30.40 8.79 9.20
N ARG A 44 31.40 8.13 9.73
CA ARG A 44 32.63 8.78 10.19
C ARG A 44 33.31 9.56 9.07
N SER A 45 33.42 8.97 7.88
CA SER A 45 33.98 9.65 6.70
C SER A 45 33.17 10.89 6.29
N ILE A 46 31.84 10.81 6.32
CA ILE A 46 30.96 11.93 5.98
C ILE A 46 31.09 13.04 7.00
N PHE A 47 31.00 12.71 8.29
CA PHE A 47 31.08 13.69 9.39
C PHE A 47 32.44 14.39 9.44
N SER A 48 33.54 13.66 9.24
CA SER A 48 34.88 14.24 9.18
C SER A 48 35.05 15.24 8.04
N LYS A 49 34.41 15.03 6.89
CA LYS A 49 34.42 15.97 5.76
C LYS A 49 33.59 17.23 5.98
N ILE A 50 32.50 17.12 6.76
CA ILE A 50 31.56 18.24 6.99
C ILE A 50 31.97 19.08 8.19
N LEU A 51 32.51 18.46 9.24
CA LEU A 51 32.81 19.09 10.52
C LEU A 51 34.29 19.52 10.65
N GLU A 52 35.13 19.15 9.67
CA GLU A 52 36.55 19.48 9.56
C GLU A 52 37.34 19.39 10.90
N GLU A 53 37.51 20.53 11.60
CA GLU A 53 38.29 20.60 12.85
C GLU A 53 37.47 20.27 14.12
N THR A 54 36.19 19.96 14.01
CA THR A 54 35.34 19.67 15.15
C THR A 54 35.56 18.24 15.66
N ILE A 55 35.70 18.06 16.97
CA ILE A 55 35.75 16.73 17.60
C ILE A 55 34.39 16.06 17.42
N ILE A 56 34.38 14.92 16.72
CA ILE A 56 33.17 14.13 16.47
C ILE A 56 33.00 13.13 17.61
N PRO A 57 31.94 13.26 18.43
CA PRO A 57 31.68 12.30 19.51
C PRO A 57 31.32 10.92 18.91
N GLU A 58 31.94 9.87 19.44
CA GLU A 58 31.76 8.49 19.01
C GLU A 58 30.29 8.05 19.07
N ALA A 59 29.58 8.44 20.14
CA ALA A 59 28.17 8.14 20.34
C ALA A 59 27.29 8.67 19.21
N GLU A 60 27.61 9.82 18.61
CA GLU A 60 26.87 10.38 17.48
C GLU A 60 27.15 9.61 16.18
N VAL A 61 28.38 9.14 15.96
CA VAL A 61 28.73 8.31 14.82
C VAL A 61 27.97 6.98 14.89
N VAL A 62 28.01 6.31 16.04
CA VAL A 62 27.30 5.04 16.25
C VAL A 62 25.79 5.22 16.13
N SER A 63 25.23 6.26 16.76
CA SER A 63 23.78 6.55 16.66
C SER A 63 23.33 6.77 15.22
N PHE A 64 24.10 7.52 14.42
CA PHE A 64 23.75 7.74 13.02
C PHE A 64 24.05 6.54 12.13
N ALA A 65 25.06 5.72 12.47
CA ALA A 65 25.32 4.44 11.77
C ALA A 65 24.15 3.46 11.97
N LYS A 66 23.61 3.36 13.18
CA LYS A 66 22.38 2.60 13.47
C LYS A 66 21.21 3.07 12.59
N LEU A 67 21.02 4.38 12.54
CA LEU A 67 19.98 4.97 11.68
C LEU A 67 20.21 4.65 10.22
N LEU A 68 21.44 4.80 9.73
CA LEU A 68 21.81 4.49 8.35
C LEU A 68 21.53 3.03 8.00
N LYS A 69 21.84 2.10 8.88
CA LYS A 69 21.54 0.67 8.74
C LYS A 69 20.02 0.42 8.64
N ALA A 70 19.23 1.02 9.53
CA ALA A 70 17.77 0.90 9.50
C ALA A 70 17.12 1.45 8.21
N TYR A 71 17.76 2.43 7.56
CA TYR A 71 17.34 2.96 6.26
C TYR A 71 17.92 2.18 5.06
N HIS A 72 18.88 1.29 5.31
CA HIS A 72 19.45 0.41 4.31
C HIS A 72 18.66 -0.90 4.31
N ASN A 73 17.79 -1.09 3.35
CA ASN A 73 17.15 -2.38 3.16
C ASN A 73 18.16 -3.34 2.53
N SER A 74 18.34 -4.50 3.12
CA SER A 74 18.83 -5.66 2.41
C SER A 74 17.88 -5.95 1.25
N ASP A 75 18.39 -6.05 0.01
CA ASP A 75 17.61 -6.51 -1.13
C ASP A 75 17.45 -8.04 -1.11
N ALA A 76 18.10 -8.72 -0.16
CA ALA A 76 18.02 -10.15 0.04
C ALA A 76 16.98 -10.49 1.11
N VAL A 77 16.04 -11.35 0.75
CA VAL A 77 15.07 -11.91 1.69
C VAL A 77 15.75 -13.04 2.46
N GLU A 78 15.84 -12.88 3.77
CA GLU A 78 16.29 -13.96 4.66
C GLU A 78 15.05 -14.65 5.25
N SER A 79 14.91 -15.94 5.00
CA SER A 79 13.78 -16.71 5.57
C SER A 79 13.93 -16.88 7.08
N LYS A 80 15.18 -16.92 7.59
CA LYS A 80 15.49 -17.07 9.02
C LYS A 80 16.44 -16.00 9.47
N ILE A 81 16.07 -15.28 10.51
CA ILE A 81 16.85 -14.19 11.08
C ILE A 81 17.08 -14.41 12.58
N SER A 82 18.19 -13.89 13.10
CA SER A 82 18.45 -13.85 14.53
C SER A 82 17.80 -12.60 15.12
N PHE A 83 16.91 -12.78 16.10
CA PHE A 83 16.28 -11.68 16.82
C PHE A 83 16.31 -11.97 18.33
N ARG A 84 16.98 -11.10 19.09
CA ARG A 84 17.17 -11.26 20.55
C ARG A 84 17.75 -12.61 20.99
N GLY A 85 18.64 -13.18 20.15
CA GLY A 85 19.30 -14.48 20.44
C GLY A 85 18.47 -15.71 20.02
N GLU A 86 17.27 -15.52 19.48
CA GLU A 86 16.44 -16.60 18.93
C GLU A 86 16.40 -16.55 17.41
N ILE A 87 16.26 -17.72 16.77
CA ILE A 87 16.08 -17.80 15.33
C ILE A 87 14.58 -17.73 15.02
N VAL A 88 14.20 -16.70 14.29
CA VAL A 88 12.84 -16.47 13.81
C VAL A 88 12.73 -16.93 12.37
N ASP A 89 11.77 -17.79 12.08
CA ASP A 89 11.41 -18.22 10.73
C ASP A 89 10.35 -17.26 10.15
N LEU A 90 10.80 -16.28 9.37
CA LEU A 90 9.92 -15.27 8.78
C LEU A 90 8.97 -15.84 7.73
N GLU A 91 9.37 -16.90 7.03
CA GLU A 91 8.52 -17.56 6.04
C GLU A 91 7.29 -18.17 6.73
N GLU A 92 7.50 -18.85 7.85
CA GLU A 92 6.41 -19.43 8.65
C GLU A 92 5.52 -18.32 9.25
N VAL A 93 6.11 -17.24 9.75
CA VAL A 93 5.34 -16.09 10.27
C VAL A 93 4.45 -15.49 9.17
N VAL A 94 4.98 -15.28 7.97
CA VAL A 94 4.19 -14.71 6.84
C VAL A 94 3.13 -15.70 6.36
N ARG A 95 3.40 -17.02 6.38
CA ARG A 95 2.40 -18.03 6.07
C ARG A 95 1.20 -17.96 7.05
N GLN A 96 1.47 -17.88 8.35
CA GLN A 96 0.42 -17.75 9.36
C GLN A 96 -0.36 -16.44 9.24
N ILE A 97 0.31 -15.35 8.90
CA ILE A 97 -0.35 -14.08 8.58
C ILE A 97 -1.28 -14.24 7.39
N GLY A 98 -0.84 -14.93 6.34
CA GLY A 98 -1.68 -15.21 5.17
C GLY A 98 -2.95 -16.00 5.50
N GLU A 99 -2.87 -16.96 6.40
CA GLU A 99 -4.04 -17.72 6.90
C GLU A 99 -5.03 -16.82 7.68
N GLN A 100 -4.49 -15.93 8.53
CA GLN A 100 -5.32 -14.95 9.26
C GLN A 100 -5.98 -13.95 8.29
N LEU A 101 -5.23 -13.45 7.32
CA LEU A 101 -5.76 -12.56 6.29
C LEU A 101 -6.89 -13.22 5.49
N TYR A 102 -6.72 -14.51 5.13
CA TYR A 102 -7.77 -15.25 4.48
C TYR A 102 -9.03 -15.37 5.37
N SER A 103 -8.86 -15.65 6.65
CA SER A 103 -9.96 -15.74 7.60
C SER A 103 -10.73 -14.42 7.76
N ILE A 104 -10.01 -13.27 7.75
CA ILE A 104 -10.62 -11.94 7.98
C ILE A 104 -11.20 -11.37 6.67
N MET A 105 -10.49 -11.49 5.57
CA MET A 105 -10.81 -10.79 4.32
C MET A 105 -11.39 -11.69 3.22
N GLY A 106 -11.39 -13.02 3.42
CA GLY A 106 -11.85 -13.99 2.43
C GLY A 106 -10.98 -14.11 1.18
N VAL A 107 -9.77 -13.53 1.20
CA VAL A 107 -8.86 -13.46 0.04
C VAL A 107 -7.53 -14.10 0.40
N SER A 108 -7.03 -15.03 -0.45
CA SER A 108 -5.70 -15.62 -0.28
C SER A 108 -4.61 -14.65 -0.71
N PHE A 109 -3.64 -14.38 0.17
CA PHE A 109 -2.47 -13.57 -0.09
C PHE A 109 -1.20 -14.40 -0.28
N ILE A 110 -1.18 -15.64 0.22
CA ILE A 110 0.00 -16.53 0.20
C ILE A 110 0.43 -16.87 -1.23
N GLU A 111 -0.51 -17.01 -2.14
CA GLU A 111 -0.24 -17.30 -3.55
C GLU A 111 0.36 -16.13 -4.32
N GLN A 112 0.47 -14.96 -3.69
CA GLN A 112 1.12 -13.78 -4.26
C GLN A 112 2.58 -13.75 -3.83
N GLU A 113 3.48 -14.30 -4.64
CA GLU A 113 4.91 -14.31 -4.37
C GLU A 113 5.45 -12.89 -4.06
N ASP A 114 4.97 -11.89 -4.78
CA ASP A 114 5.33 -10.49 -4.57
C ASP A 114 4.89 -9.97 -3.18
N PHE A 115 3.71 -10.35 -2.69
CA PHE A 115 3.27 -10.00 -1.33
C PHE A 115 4.16 -10.66 -0.28
N THR A 116 4.35 -11.96 -0.38
CA THR A 116 5.12 -12.75 0.59
C THR A 116 6.53 -12.21 0.73
N MET A 117 7.23 -12.01 -0.39
CA MET A 117 8.58 -11.47 -0.41
C MET A 117 8.65 -10.05 0.18
N ARG A 118 7.77 -9.16 -0.23
CA ARG A 118 7.77 -7.76 0.27
C ARG A 118 7.41 -7.68 1.74
N PHE A 119 6.52 -8.55 2.20
CA PHE A 119 6.12 -8.58 3.60
C PHE A 119 7.24 -9.14 4.48
N GLN A 120 7.96 -10.18 4.04
CA GLN A 120 9.16 -10.69 4.71
C GLN A 120 10.24 -9.60 4.84
N LEU A 121 10.55 -8.89 3.74
CA LEU A 121 11.49 -7.76 3.77
C LEU A 121 11.03 -6.64 4.72
N HIS A 122 9.73 -6.40 4.82
CA HIS A 122 9.19 -5.43 5.78
C HIS A 122 9.40 -5.88 7.21
N LEU A 123 9.10 -7.15 7.53
CA LEU A 123 9.29 -7.72 8.87
C LEU A 123 10.76 -7.75 9.27
N GLN A 124 11.65 -8.12 8.36
CA GLN A 124 13.10 -8.07 8.59
C GLN A 124 13.53 -6.65 9.00
N GLY A 125 13.17 -5.64 8.20
CA GLY A 125 13.48 -4.25 8.52
C GLY A 125 12.79 -3.74 9.79
N PHE A 126 11.60 -4.24 10.11
CA PHE A 126 10.91 -3.94 11.37
C PHE A 126 11.71 -4.47 12.57
N LEU A 127 12.13 -5.72 12.53
CA LEU A 127 12.90 -6.33 13.63
C LEU A 127 14.26 -5.66 13.83
N GLU A 128 14.94 -5.25 12.75
CA GLU A 128 16.15 -4.44 12.83
C GLU A 128 15.88 -3.09 13.53
N ARG A 129 14.77 -2.41 13.20
CA ARG A 129 14.40 -1.15 13.88
C ARG A 129 14.08 -1.35 15.35
N VAL A 130 13.40 -2.44 15.70
CA VAL A 130 13.14 -2.77 17.11
C VAL A 130 14.45 -2.97 17.89
N GLN A 131 15.40 -3.71 17.34
CA GLN A 131 16.73 -3.91 17.96
C GLN A 131 17.50 -2.60 18.12
N LEU A 132 17.34 -1.69 17.16
CA LEU A 132 18.00 -0.38 17.17
C LEU A 132 17.25 0.69 17.99
N ASN A 133 16.06 0.34 18.51
CA ASN A 133 15.14 1.27 19.16
C ASN A 133 14.82 2.50 18.29
N LEU A 134 14.56 2.26 17.00
CA LEU A 134 14.27 3.28 16.01
C LEU A 134 12.81 3.18 15.56
N SER A 135 12.21 4.33 15.25
CA SER A 135 10.88 4.43 14.63
C SER A 135 10.97 5.18 13.31
N LEU A 136 10.20 4.75 12.32
CA LEU A 136 10.04 5.45 11.05
C LEU A 136 8.70 6.17 11.00
N PRO A 137 8.66 7.46 10.62
CA PRO A 137 7.40 8.16 10.45
C PRO A 137 6.62 7.60 9.25
N ASN A 138 5.31 7.44 9.41
CA ASN A 138 4.41 7.02 8.35
C ASN A 138 3.28 8.05 8.16
N VAL A 139 3.42 8.89 7.14
CA VAL A 139 2.47 9.97 6.84
C VAL A 139 1.10 9.47 6.36
N TYR A 140 0.98 8.19 6.01
CA TYR A 140 -0.26 7.62 5.47
C TYR A 140 -1.19 7.01 6.52
N VAL A 141 -0.79 6.90 7.79
CA VAL A 141 -1.59 6.30 8.86
C VAL A 141 -3.00 6.88 8.92
N GLN A 142 -3.11 8.21 8.99
CA GLN A 142 -4.40 8.88 9.09
C GLN A 142 -5.27 8.71 7.84
N THR A 143 -4.64 8.59 6.67
CA THR A 143 -5.32 8.31 5.41
C THR A 143 -5.93 6.91 5.43
N PHE A 144 -5.15 5.90 5.86
CA PHE A 144 -5.63 4.53 5.96
C PHE A 144 -6.79 4.39 6.94
N LYS A 145 -6.68 4.98 8.12
CA LYS A 145 -7.76 4.97 9.12
C LYS A 145 -9.09 5.52 8.59
N ARG A 146 -9.02 6.56 7.77
CA ARG A 146 -10.23 7.25 7.27
C ARG A 146 -10.79 6.62 6.00
N GLN A 147 -9.93 6.25 5.05
CA GLN A 147 -10.36 5.83 3.72
C GLN A 147 -10.45 4.32 3.58
N TYR A 148 -9.66 3.57 4.37
CA TYR A 148 -9.57 2.11 4.29
C TYR A 148 -9.65 1.46 5.68
N PRO A 149 -10.73 1.73 6.45
CA PRO A 149 -10.83 1.29 7.84
C PRO A 149 -10.71 -0.23 7.98
N LEU A 150 -11.32 -1.02 7.08
CA LEU A 150 -11.21 -2.48 7.10
C LEU A 150 -9.75 -2.95 6.97
N VAL A 151 -8.98 -2.34 6.07
CA VAL A 151 -7.56 -2.68 5.88
C VAL A 151 -6.75 -2.31 7.12
N PHE A 152 -7.04 -1.16 7.72
CA PHE A 152 -6.35 -0.72 8.93
C PHE A 152 -6.69 -1.61 10.14
N ASP A 153 -7.96 -1.95 10.35
CA ASP A 153 -8.40 -2.85 11.43
C ASP A 153 -7.80 -4.25 11.26
N THR A 154 -7.70 -4.73 10.01
CA THR A 154 -6.98 -5.98 9.70
C THR A 154 -5.51 -5.87 10.08
N ALA A 155 -4.84 -4.75 9.74
CA ALA A 155 -3.45 -4.53 10.12
C ALA A 155 -3.24 -4.47 11.65
N VAL A 156 -4.20 -3.91 12.39
CA VAL A 156 -4.19 -3.94 13.87
C VAL A 156 -4.27 -5.39 14.38
N SER A 157 -5.14 -6.23 13.80
CA SER A 157 -5.24 -7.64 14.19
C SER A 157 -3.94 -8.41 13.90
N ILE A 158 -3.34 -8.18 12.74
CA ILE A 158 -2.04 -8.78 12.37
C ILE A 158 -0.91 -8.27 13.28
N SER A 159 -0.93 -6.97 13.64
CA SER A 159 0.09 -6.42 14.55
C SER A 159 0.03 -7.06 15.95
N GLN A 160 -1.16 -7.37 16.46
CA GLN A 160 -1.32 -8.08 17.75
C GLN A 160 -0.68 -9.47 17.71
N TYR A 161 -0.87 -10.20 16.61
CA TYR A 161 -0.20 -11.48 16.39
C TYR A 161 1.33 -11.30 16.37
N LEU A 162 1.84 -10.34 15.58
CA LEU A 162 3.28 -10.08 15.47
C LEU A 162 3.89 -9.64 16.82
N MET A 163 3.20 -8.80 17.59
CA MET A 163 3.64 -8.42 18.94
C MET A 163 3.76 -9.64 19.86
N SER A 164 2.84 -10.61 19.73
CA SER A 164 2.91 -11.86 20.53
C SER A 164 4.06 -12.77 20.09
N VAL A 165 4.34 -12.86 18.78
CA VAL A 165 5.44 -13.68 18.23
C VAL A 165 6.81 -13.10 18.58
N PHE A 166 6.97 -11.78 18.37
CA PHE A 166 8.27 -11.11 18.55
C PHE A 166 8.51 -10.56 19.96
N GLN A 167 7.53 -10.65 20.85
CA GLN A 167 7.59 -10.11 22.21
C GLN A 167 8.06 -8.64 22.22
N CYS A 168 7.48 -7.83 21.32
CA CYS A 168 7.79 -6.40 21.20
C CYS A 168 6.52 -5.59 20.94
N GLU A 169 6.57 -4.30 21.25
CA GLU A 169 5.49 -3.36 20.94
C GLU A 169 5.62 -2.85 19.50
N MET A 170 4.49 -2.53 18.89
CA MET A 170 4.42 -1.87 17.58
C MET A 170 3.81 -0.49 17.72
N THR A 171 4.44 0.51 17.11
CA THR A 171 3.89 1.85 17.00
C THR A 171 2.78 1.91 15.95
N GLU A 172 1.98 2.95 16.00
CA GLU A 172 0.91 3.17 15.02
C GLU A 172 1.46 3.33 13.59
N GLU A 173 2.67 3.87 13.45
CA GLU A 173 3.37 4.00 12.18
C GLU A 173 3.72 2.62 11.59
N GLU A 174 4.19 1.68 12.41
CA GLU A 174 4.48 0.31 11.96
C GLU A 174 3.20 -0.43 11.58
N ILE A 175 2.11 -0.27 12.33
CA ILE A 175 0.78 -0.79 11.95
C ILE A 175 0.34 -0.20 10.60
N GLY A 176 0.60 1.09 10.38
CA GLY A 176 0.34 1.75 9.09
C GLY A 176 1.16 1.18 7.93
N PHE A 177 2.40 0.75 8.16
CA PHE A 177 3.20 0.06 7.13
C PHE A 177 2.63 -1.33 6.82
N ILE A 178 2.17 -2.08 7.84
CA ILE A 178 1.45 -3.35 7.63
C ILE A 178 0.20 -3.11 6.79
N ALA A 179 -0.59 -2.07 7.11
CA ALA A 179 -1.77 -1.70 6.35
C ALA A 179 -1.46 -1.37 4.87
N LEU A 180 -0.33 -0.72 4.60
CA LEU A 180 0.15 -0.47 3.22
C LEU A 180 0.39 -1.77 2.44
N HIS A 181 1.05 -2.75 3.05
CA HIS A 181 1.31 -4.04 2.41
C HIS A 181 0.01 -4.82 2.15
N ILE A 182 -0.87 -4.91 3.15
CA ILE A 182 -2.16 -5.59 3.03
C ILE A 182 -3.03 -4.90 1.98
N GLY A 183 -3.13 -3.57 2.04
CA GLY A 183 -3.93 -2.78 1.10
C GLY A 183 -3.46 -2.91 -0.34
N ALA A 184 -2.14 -2.88 -0.58
CA ALA A 184 -1.57 -3.07 -1.91
C ALA A 184 -1.90 -4.47 -2.49
N ALA A 185 -1.74 -5.52 -1.68
CA ALA A 185 -2.06 -6.89 -2.08
C ALA A 185 -3.57 -7.09 -2.29
N TYR A 186 -4.39 -6.51 -1.40
CA TYR A 186 -5.85 -6.54 -1.53
C TYR A 186 -6.32 -5.88 -2.83
N MET A 187 -5.82 -4.70 -3.15
CA MET A 187 -6.15 -3.99 -4.38
C MET A 187 -5.71 -4.72 -5.66
N GLN A 188 -4.66 -5.53 -5.59
CA GLN A 188 -4.23 -6.37 -6.71
C GLN A 188 -5.14 -7.59 -6.92
N ARG A 189 -5.69 -8.17 -5.84
CA ARG A 189 -6.57 -9.36 -5.88
C ARG A 189 -8.01 -8.98 -6.11
N VAL A 190 -8.49 -7.97 -5.43
CA VAL A 190 -9.76 -7.34 -5.72
C VAL A 190 -9.52 -6.39 -6.91
N LYS A 191 -9.11 -6.95 -8.05
CA LYS A 191 -9.54 -6.34 -9.31
C LYS A 191 -11.05 -6.37 -9.17
N PRO A 192 -11.75 -5.24 -9.12
CA PRO A 192 -13.20 -5.28 -9.21
C PRO A 192 -13.46 -6.09 -10.46
N GLN A 193 -14.11 -7.23 -10.33
CA GLN A 193 -14.56 -7.98 -11.49
C GLN A 193 -15.38 -6.95 -12.24
N LYS A 194 -14.83 -6.49 -13.37
CA LYS A 194 -15.52 -5.44 -14.11
C LYS A 194 -16.89 -5.97 -14.42
N LEU A 195 -17.92 -5.21 -14.07
CA LEU A 195 -19.28 -5.56 -14.46
C LEU A 195 -19.34 -5.58 -15.97
N ARG A 196 -19.88 -6.64 -16.52
CA ARG A 196 -20.10 -6.80 -17.96
C ARG A 196 -21.27 -5.91 -18.36
N ALA A 197 -20.98 -4.85 -19.08
CA ALA A 197 -21.96 -3.85 -19.45
C ALA A 197 -22.28 -3.91 -20.96
N ILE A 198 -23.56 -3.84 -21.27
CA ILE A 198 -24.06 -3.57 -22.62
C ILE A 198 -24.24 -2.06 -22.73
N LEU A 199 -23.73 -1.49 -23.80
CA LEU A 199 -23.91 -0.08 -24.12
C LEU A 199 -24.75 0.09 -25.39
N ILE A 200 -25.90 0.73 -25.23
CA ILE A 200 -26.75 1.10 -26.38
C ILE A 200 -26.68 2.61 -26.57
N ALA A 201 -26.01 3.04 -27.63
CA ALA A 201 -25.76 4.45 -27.89
C ALA A 201 -25.59 4.73 -29.40
N ASN A 202 -26.39 5.61 -29.95
CA ASN A 202 -26.21 6.02 -31.34
C ASN A 202 -25.06 7.06 -31.44
N THR A 203 -23.84 6.57 -31.59
CA THR A 203 -22.63 7.39 -31.68
C THR A 203 -22.48 8.17 -32.98
N GLN A 204 -23.39 8.01 -33.92
CA GLN A 204 -23.45 8.88 -35.11
C GLN A 204 -23.81 10.33 -34.71
N TYR A 205 -24.47 10.52 -33.58
CA TYR A 205 -24.69 11.85 -33.01
C TYR A 205 -23.47 12.29 -32.19
N PRO A 206 -22.80 13.40 -32.58
CA PRO A 206 -21.56 13.84 -31.93
C PRO A 206 -21.70 14.04 -30.41
N LEU A 207 -22.89 14.46 -29.97
CA LEU A 207 -23.19 14.66 -28.56
C LEU A 207 -23.16 13.35 -27.77
N ILE A 208 -23.79 12.31 -28.28
CA ILE A 208 -23.80 10.97 -27.67
C ILE A 208 -22.41 10.36 -27.75
N ALA A 209 -21.69 10.52 -28.87
CA ALA A 209 -20.32 10.06 -29.00
C ALA A 209 -19.40 10.67 -27.92
N GLY A 210 -19.50 11.98 -27.63
CA GLY A 210 -18.77 12.65 -26.58
C GLY A 210 -19.13 12.14 -25.17
N SER A 211 -20.43 11.89 -24.91
CA SER A 211 -20.90 11.32 -23.65
C SER A 211 -20.43 9.87 -23.45
N VAL A 212 -20.41 9.06 -24.49
CA VAL A 212 -19.86 7.69 -24.48
C VAL A 212 -18.36 7.69 -24.19
N SER A 213 -17.60 8.57 -24.85
CA SER A 213 -16.16 8.70 -24.58
C SER A 213 -15.91 9.02 -23.10
N ARG A 214 -16.59 10.01 -22.56
CA ARG A 214 -16.47 10.39 -21.14
C ARG A 214 -16.88 9.26 -20.20
N LEU A 215 -17.97 8.55 -20.48
CA LEU A 215 -18.41 7.38 -19.73
C LEU A 215 -17.31 6.31 -19.69
N LYS A 216 -16.72 5.98 -20.84
CA LYS A 216 -15.65 4.99 -20.95
C LYS A 216 -14.38 5.44 -20.21
N ASP A 217 -13.96 6.68 -20.36
CA ASP A 217 -12.79 7.23 -19.68
C ASP A 217 -12.92 7.15 -18.16
N GLN A 218 -14.13 7.42 -17.64
CA GLN A 218 -14.36 7.40 -16.20
C GLN A 218 -14.58 6.01 -15.61
N PHE A 219 -15.25 5.10 -16.35
CA PHE A 219 -15.72 3.83 -15.80
C PHE A 219 -15.05 2.59 -16.40
N SER A 220 -14.08 2.72 -17.32
CA SER A 220 -13.34 1.59 -17.88
C SER A 220 -12.60 0.74 -16.84
N HIS A 221 -12.36 1.26 -15.66
CA HIS A 221 -11.77 0.52 -14.54
C HIS A 221 -12.78 -0.37 -13.80
N ARG A 222 -14.10 -0.11 -13.93
CA ARG A 222 -15.19 -0.84 -13.27
C ARG A 222 -16.12 -1.56 -14.24
N LEU A 223 -16.17 -1.14 -15.50
CA LEU A 223 -17.04 -1.70 -16.54
C LEU A 223 -16.21 -2.32 -17.67
N ASP A 224 -16.68 -3.47 -18.14
CA ASP A 224 -16.26 -4.10 -19.38
C ASP A 224 -17.41 -4.02 -20.38
N PHE A 225 -17.27 -3.20 -21.40
CA PHE A 225 -18.30 -3.00 -22.44
C PHE A 225 -18.25 -4.16 -23.43
N VAL A 226 -18.95 -5.24 -23.10
CA VAL A 226 -18.95 -6.50 -23.88
C VAL A 226 -19.73 -6.41 -25.16
N VAL A 227 -20.77 -5.56 -25.20
CA VAL A 227 -21.57 -5.30 -26.39
C VAL A 227 -21.81 -3.79 -26.54
N GLU A 228 -21.64 -3.29 -27.76
CA GLU A 228 -21.92 -1.90 -28.13
C GLU A 228 -22.79 -1.86 -29.34
N GLN A 229 -23.99 -1.30 -29.23
CA GLN A 229 -24.95 -1.20 -30.31
C GLN A 229 -25.44 0.22 -30.50
N SER A 230 -25.75 0.59 -31.72
CA SER A 230 -26.29 1.91 -32.05
C SER A 230 -27.80 2.05 -31.78
N THR A 231 -28.52 0.93 -31.74
CA THR A 231 -29.97 0.89 -31.50
C THR A 231 -30.32 -0.34 -30.69
N PHE A 232 -31.41 -0.25 -29.94
CA PHE A 232 -31.95 -1.39 -29.22
C PHE A 232 -32.54 -2.41 -30.21
N THR A 233 -32.07 -3.64 -30.15
CA THR A 233 -32.67 -4.77 -30.90
C THR A 233 -33.41 -5.68 -29.93
N THR A 234 -34.56 -6.19 -30.33
CA THR A 234 -35.42 -7.07 -29.52
C THR A 234 -34.85 -8.48 -29.33
N ASP A 235 -33.79 -8.83 -30.02
CA ASP A 235 -33.10 -10.11 -29.81
C ASP A 235 -32.11 -10.00 -28.65
N LEU A 236 -32.59 -10.40 -27.49
CA LEU A 236 -31.83 -10.36 -26.21
C LEU A 236 -30.98 -11.61 -26.00
N SER A 237 -30.94 -12.55 -26.95
CA SER A 237 -30.23 -13.83 -26.78
C SER A 237 -28.70 -13.64 -26.57
N GLU A 238 -28.14 -12.55 -27.07
CA GLU A 238 -26.71 -12.19 -26.88
C GLU A 238 -26.42 -11.54 -25.52
N PHE A 239 -27.44 -11.23 -24.69
CA PHE A 239 -27.34 -10.39 -23.52
C PHE A 239 -27.37 -11.16 -22.18
N TYR A 240 -27.53 -12.48 -22.19
CA TYR A 240 -27.75 -13.30 -21.00
C TYR A 240 -26.57 -13.30 -20.01
N ASP A 241 -25.40 -12.82 -20.44
CA ASP A 241 -24.17 -12.81 -19.65
C ASP A 241 -23.74 -11.41 -19.19
N ALA A 242 -24.60 -10.40 -19.32
CA ALA A 242 -24.29 -9.05 -18.90
C ALA A 242 -24.91 -8.73 -17.53
N ASP A 243 -24.16 -8.00 -16.70
CA ASP A 243 -24.58 -7.58 -15.38
C ASP A 243 -25.42 -6.29 -15.43
N LEU A 244 -25.20 -5.45 -16.47
CA LEU A 244 -25.76 -4.11 -16.54
C LEU A 244 -26.00 -3.70 -18.00
N LEU A 245 -27.13 -3.02 -18.24
CA LEU A 245 -27.41 -2.34 -19.49
C LEU A 245 -27.36 -0.82 -19.28
N ILE A 246 -26.59 -0.14 -20.13
CA ILE A 246 -26.48 1.32 -20.16
C ILE A 246 -27.02 1.82 -21.49
N THR A 247 -27.94 2.77 -21.46
CA THR A 247 -28.56 3.31 -22.67
C THR A 247 -28.73 4.83 -22.60
N PHE A 248 -28.68 5.46 -23.77
CA PHE A 248 -29.05 6.86 -23.97
C PHE A 248 -30.48 7.00 -24.53
N ASP A 249 -31.05 5.89 -24.97
CA ASP A 249 -32.41 5.86 -25.56
C ASP A 249 -33.46 5.41 -24.53
N GLN A 250 -34.72 5.69 -24.84
CA GLN A 250 -35.83 5.19 -24.06
C GLN A 250 -36.12 3.73 -24.46
N ILE A 251 -36.14 2.84 -23.46
CA ILE A 251 -36.51 1.44 -23.64
C ILE A 251 -38.00 1.30 -23.37
N GLU A 252 -38.74 0.80 -24.30
CA GLU A 252 -40.22 0.68 -24.22
C GLU A 252 -40.69 -0.45 -23.30
N HIS A 253 -39.84 -1.47 -23.09
CA HIS A 253 -40.17 -2.64 -22.27
C HIS A 253 -39.14 -2.84 -21.14
N PRO A 254 -39.58 -3.15 -19.91
CA PRO A 254 -38.67 -3.47 -18.83
C PRO A 254 -37.89 -4.75 -19.17
N LEU A 255 -36.58 -4.70 -18.94
CA LEU A 255 -35.67 -5.84 -19.11
C LEU A 255 -35.39 -6.48 -17.76
N GLU A 256 -35.08 -7.78 -17.76
CA GLU A 256 -34.69 -8.48 -16.54
C GLU A 256 -33.29 -8.05 -16.05
N ILE A 257 -32.49 -7.41 -16.93
CA ILE A 257 -31.15 -6.88 -16.58
C ILE A 257 -31.29 -5.49 -15.97
N PRO A 258 -30.57 -5.20 -14.88
CA PRO A 258 -30.47 -3.83 -14.33
C PRO A 258 -30.11 -2.83 -15.41
N THR A 259 -30.96 -1.81 -15.59
CA THR A 259 -30.83 -0.86 -16.69
C THR A 259 -30.65 0.55 -16.17
N VAL A 260 -29.61 1.23 -16.68
CA VAL A 260 -29.36 2.66 -16.38
C VAL A 260 -29.53 3.46 -17.67
N ARG A 261 -30.49 4.37 -17.64
CA ARG A 261 -30.66 5.36 -18.71
C ARG A 261 -29.88 6.61 -18.36
N LEU A 262 -29.01 7.04 -19.27
CA LEU A 262 -28.20 8.24 -19.16
C LEU A 262 -28.81 9.39 -19.96
N GLY A 263 -28.55 10.62 -19.51
CA GLY A 263 -28.89 11.81 -20.29
C GLY A 263 -28.02 11.96 -21.54
N LEU A 264 -28.50 12.69 -22.54
CA LEU A 264 -27.73 12.94 -23.78
C LEU A 264 -26.36 13.61 -23.47
N PHE A 265 -26.29 14.40 -22.40
CA PHE A 265 -25.08 14.92 -21.81
C PHE A 265 -24.76 14.12 -20.55
N PHE A 266 -23.76 13.27 -20.62
CA PHE A 266 -23.31 12.53 -19.44
C PHE A 266 -22.78 13.50 -18.37
N ASN A 267 -23.47 13.57 -17.24
CA ASN A 267 -23.24 14.55 -16.18
C ASN A 267 -23.14 13.89 -14.79
N THR A 268 -22.91 14.67 -13.75
CA THR A 268 -22.74 14.17 -12.36
C THR A 268 -23.96 13.41 -11.83
N GLN A 269 -25.19 13.74 -12.26
CA GLN A 269 -26.38 12.99 -11.84
C GLN A 269 -26.37 11.58 -12.45
N ASP A 270 -26.00 11.47 -13.75
CA ASP A 270 -25.84 10.19 -14.43
C ASP A 270 -24.75 9.34 -13.78
N GLU A 271 -23.62 9.98 -13.38
CA GLU A 271 -22.53 9.32 -12.64
C GLU A 271 -23.03 8.74 -11.31
N ILE A 272 -23.75 9.52 -10.52
CA ILE A 272 -24.30 9.08 -9.23
C ILE A 272 -25.29 7.93 -9.41
N GLN A 273 -26.15 8.00 -10.43
CA GLN A 273 -27.12 6.96 -10.72
C GLN A 273 -26.42 5.66 -11.13
N LEU A 274 -25.44 5.74 -12.01
CA LEU A 274 -24.64 4.60 -12.46
C LEU A 274 -23.89 3.95 -11.30
N ILE A 275 -23.21 4.74 -10.45
CA ILE A 275 -22.49 4.25 -9.28
C ILE A 275 -23.45 3.53 -8.31
N LYS A 276 -24.63 4.08 -8.06
CA LYS A 276 -25.63 3.44 -7.18
C LYS A 276 -26.01 2.05 -7.68
N VAL A 277 -26.33 1.93 -8.97
CA VAL A 277 -26.71 0.63 -9.55
C VAL A 277 -25.53 -0.33 -9.53
N MET A 278 -24.34 0.10 -9.91
CA MET A 278 -23.12 -0.74 -9.87
C MET A 278 -22.76 -1.24 -8.46
N ASN A 279 -23.12 -0.53 -7.41
CA ASN A 279 -22.86 -0.93 -6.02
C ASN A 279 -23.93 -1.88 -5.47
N THR A 280 -25.02 -2.11 -6.19
CA THR A 280 -26.08 -3.09 -5.82
C THR A 280 -25.91 -4.43 -6.53
N LEU A 281 -25.03 -4.50 -7.53
CA LEU A 281 -24.63 -5.69 -8.28
C LEU A 281 -23.40 -6.36 -7.70
#